data_b563e642a2a7951a327160fdbd93797f
#
_entry.id   b563e642a2a7951a327160fdbd93797f
#
_cell.length_a   1.000
_cell.length_b   1.000
_cell.length_c   1.000
_cell.angle_alpha   90.00
_cell.angle_beta   90.00
_cell.angle_gamma   90.00
#
_symmetry.space_group_name_H-M   'P 1'
#
loop_
_entity.id
_entity.type
_entity.pdbx_description
1 polymer ?
#
loop_
_entity_poly.entity_id
_entity_poly.type
_entity_poly.pdbx_seq_one_letter_code
_entity_poly.pdbx_strand_id
1 'polypeptide(L)'
;MGFKSCFPVSGQTYARKLDTIVCNCLALIAQSCCKFSNDLRLLQNLKEIEEPFEKNQIGSSAMAYKRNPMRSERIASLSRYVMIDALNPAWTASAQWFERTLDDSANKRVSVAEAFLALDGILDLYINVTSGLVVYPKVIESRLMSELPFMATENIMMDAVKKGGDRQDLHERIRVHSMAAAQVVKAEGGKNDLIDRIAADPAFMMTKEEILAVMKPENYVGRAPQQTADFLNEVINPILDAEKDLLGIDVEINV
;
A
#
# COMPACT_ATOMS: atom_id res chain seq x y z
N MET A 1 40.36 9.55 5.79
CA MET A 1 39.03 8.90 5.75
C MET A 1 37.99 9.69 4.92
N GLY A 2 38.31 10.84 4.37
CA GLY A 2 37.47 11.58 3.42
C GLY A 2 36.28 12.36 4.01
N PHE A 3 36.07 12.35 5.32
CA PHE A 3 35.02 13.14 5.95
C PHE A 3 35.32 14.65 5.85
N LYS A 4 34.30 15.44 5.50
CA LYS A 4 34.43 16.91 5.36
C LYS A 4 34.36 17.65 6.71
N SER A 5 33.78 17.01 7.75
CA SER A 5 33.59 17.59 9.08
C SER A 5 33.56 16.50 10.14
N CYS A 6 33.69 16.92 11.40
CA CYS A 6 33.47 16.07 12.59
C CYS A 6 32.53 16.79 13.55
N PHE A 7 32.09 16.10 14.60
CA PHE A 7 31.32 16.75 15.66
C PHE A 7 32.11 17.86 16.30
N PRO A 8 31.56 19.08 16.43
CA PRO A 8 32.32 20.22 16.98
C PRO A 8 32.66 20.04 18.47
N VAL A 9 31.85 19.26 19.18
CA VAL A 9 32.08 18.91 20.58
C VAL A 9 31.77 17.43 20.79
N SER A 10 32.68 16.72 21.41
CA SER A 10 32.50 15.35 21.88
C SER A 10 33.33 15.12 23.14
N GLY A 11 32.88 14.19 23.99
CA GLY A 11 33.63 13.74 25.16
C GLY A 11 34.51 12.53 24.84
N GLN A 12 34.58 11.61 25.78
CA GLN A 12 35.31 10.34 25.60
C GLN A 12 34.75 9.50 24.43
N THR A 13 33.48 9.64 24.14
CA THR A 13 32.79 8.96 23.04
C THR A 13 31.90 9.98 22.31
N TYR A 14 31.41 9.60 21.11
CA TYR A 14 30.37 10.38 20.45
C TYR A 14 29.05 10.35 21.26
N ALA A 15 28.22 11.37 21.10
CA ALA A 15 26.91 11.42 21.74
C ALA A 15 26.04 10.24 21.30
N ARG A 16 25.53 9.44 22.26
CA ARG A 16 24.70 8.26 21.97
C ARG A 16 23.39 8.58 21.24
N LYS A 17 23.01 9.85 21.22
CA LYS A 17 21.90 10.34 20.40
C LYS A 17 22.07 10.04 18.90
N LEU A 18 23.31 9.87 18.43
CA LEU A 18 23.57 9.47 17.05
C LEU A 18 22.98 8.07 16.74
N ASP A 19 23.13 7.12 17.67
CA ASP A 19 22.55 5.79 17.51
C ASP A 19 21.02 5.87 17.39
N THR A 20 20.38 6.76 18.15
CA THR A 20 18.93 7.06 18.05
C THR A 20 18.56 7.58 16.65
N ILE A 21 19.34 8.52 16.12
CA ILE A 21 19.09 9.08 14.78
C ILE A 21 19.18 7.98 13.72
N VAL A 22 20.21 7.14 13.78
CA VAL A 22 20.40 6.02 12.85
C VAL A 22 19.24 5.04 12.93
N CYS A 23 18.91 4.55 14.14
CA CYS A 23 17.84 3.56 14.30
C CYS A 23 16.45 4.12 13.94
N ASN A 24 16.21 5.42 14.15
CA ASN A 24 15.00 6.07 13.66
C ASN A 24 14.93 6.10 12.13
N CYS A 25 16.04 6.31 11.43
CA CYS A 25 16.07 6.20 9.96
C CYS A 25 15.70 4.77 9.51
N LEU A 26 16.27 3.74 10.16
CA LEU A 26 15.91 2.35 9.88
C LEU A 26 14.43 2.07 10.14
N ALA A 27 13.90 2.60 11.24
CA ALA A 27 12.48 2.46 11.60
C ALA A 27 11.55 3.12 10.58
N LEU A 28 11.92 4.28 10.01
CA LEU A 28 11.13 4.95 8.96
C LEU A 28 11.08 4.11 7.67
N ILE A 29 12.19 3.48 7.28
CA ILE A 29 12.21 2.55 6.14
C ILE A 29 11.32 1.35 6.43
N ALA A 30 11.49 0.71 7.60
CA ALA A 30 10.67 -0.41 8.03
C ALA A 30 9.18 -0.07 8.07
N GLN A 31 8.81 1.13 8.50
CA GLN A 31 7.42 1.61 8.50
C GLN A 31 6.82 1.63 7.10
N SER A 32 7.56 2.10 6.10
CA SER A 32 7.11 2.10 4.70
C SER A 32 6.91 0.68 4.16
N CYS A 33 7.86 -0.21 4.45
CA CYS A 33 7.76 -1.62 4.08
C CYS A 33 6.57 -2.32 4.75
N CYS A 34 6.30 -2.00 6.02
CA CYS A 34 5.15 -2.51 6.76
C CYS A 34 3.83 -2.06 6.13
N LYS A 35 3.73 -0.78 5.77
CA LYS A 35 2.52 -0.23 5.12
C LYS A 35 2.25 -0.95 3.81
N PHE A 36 3.23 -1.04 2.94
CA PHE A 36 3.14 -1.74 1.66
C PHE A 36 2.71 -3.21 1.82
N SER A 37 3.36 -3.93 2.72
CA SER A 37 3.09 -5.36 2.92
C SER A 37 1.67 -5.61 3.45
N ASN A 38 1.15 -4.72 4.30
CA ASN A 38 -0.24 -4.82 4.77
C ASN A 38 -1.24 -4.55 3.64
N ASP A 39 -0.99 -3.57 2.77
CA ASP A 39 -1.83 -3.33 1.60
C ASP A 39 -1.84 -4.54 0.67
N LEU A 40 -0.66 -5.11 0.40
CA LEU A 40 -0.56 -6.29 -0.46
C LEU A 40 -1.32 -7.49 0.12
N ARG A 41 -1.26 -7.71 1.44
CA ARG A 41 -2.03 -8.77 2.11
C ARG A 41 -3.55 -8.58 1.94
N LEU A 42 -4.03 -7.33 2.01
CA LEU A 42 -5.43 -7.02 1.75
C LEU A 42 -5.80 -7.26 0.29
N LEU A 43 -4.96 -6.81 -0.65
CA LEU A 43 -5.19 -7.01 -2.08
C LEU A 43 -5.15 -8.49 -2.47
N GLN A 44 -4.28 -9.28 -1.84
CA GLN A 44 -4.25 -10.73 -2.03
C GLN A 44 -5.50 -11.43 -1.47
N ASN A 45 -6.01 -10.98 -0.32
CA ASN A 45 -7.29 -11.46 0.20
C ASN A 45 -8.44 -11.17 -0.77
N LEU A 46 -8.38 -10.03 -1.48
CA LEU A 46 -9.32 -9.65 -2.52
C LEU A 46 -9.08 -10.36 -3.86
N LYS A 47 -7.99 -11.12 -3.97
CA LYS A 47 -7.54 -11.81 -5.19
C LYS A 47 -7.21 -10.86 -6.35
N GLU A 48 -6.85 -9.63 -6.03
CA GLU A 48 -6.55 -8.58 -7.01
C GLU A 48 -5.08 -8.53 -7.37
N ILE A 49 -4.20 -8.70 -6.36
CA ILE A 49 -2.75 -8.74 -6.51
C ILE A 49 -2.20 -9.83 -5.59
N GLU A 50 -1.22 -10.59 -6.05
CA GLU A 50 -0.53 -11.61 -5.26
C GLU A 50 0.98 -11.39 -5.26
N GLU A 51 1.64 -11.78 -4.16
CA GLU A 51 3.10 -11.92 -4.15
C GLU A 51 3.54 -13.09 -5.04
N PRO A 52 4.80 -13.11 -5.53
CA PRO A 52 5.29 -14.21 -6.36
C PRO A 52 5.22 -15.54 -5.61
N PHE A 53 4.88 -16.59 -6.35
CA PHE A 53 4.79 -17.95 -5.83
C PHE A 53 5.76 -18.85 -6.59
N GLU A 54 6.72 -19.45 -5.89
CA GLU A 54 7.71 -20.31 -6.50
C GLU A 54 7.11 -21.65 -6.94
N LYS A 55 7.65 -22.24 -8.02
CA LYS A 55 7.14 -23.50 -8.58
C LYS A 55 7.09 -24.65 -7.55
N ASN A 56 8.03 -24.66 -6.61
CA ASN A 56 8.16 -25.69 -5.59
C ASN A 56 7.63 -25.26 -4.22
N GLN A 57 7.05 -24.07 -4.11
CA GLN A 57 6.53 -23.55 -2.86
C GLN A 57 5.22 -24.25 -2.49
N ILE A 58 5.13 -24.75 -1.27
CA ILE A 58 3.93 -25.39 -0.72
C ILE A 58 3.13 -24.31 0.03
N GLY A 59 1.98 -23.92 -0.50
CA GLY A 59 1.13 -22.91 0.12
C GLY A 59 0.36 -23.40 1.35
N SER A 60 0.01 -24.68 1.38
CA SER A 60 -0.68 -25.35 2.49
C SER A 60 -0.62 -26.87 2.32
N SER A 61 -0.41 -27.59 3.41
CA SER A 61 -0.44 -29.06 3.42
C SER A 61 -1.85 -29.65 3.22
N ALA A 62 -2.89 -28.86 3.54
CA ALA A 62 -4.29 -29.33 3.47
C ALA A 62 -5.02 -28.83 2.20
N MET A 63 -4.65 -27.67 1.66
CA MET A 63 -5.28 -27.03 0.50
C MET A 63 -4.23 -26.64 -0.52
N ALA A 64 -3.96 -27.49 -1.49
CA ALA A 64 -2.88 -27.35 -2.45
C ALA A 64 -2.91 -26.06 -3.29
N TYR A 65 -4.09 -25.50 -3.53
CA TYR A 65 -4.25 -24.24 -4.28
C TYR A 65 -4.10 -22.98 -3.43
N LYS A 66 -4.08 -23.11 -2.08
CA LYS A 66 -4.03 -21.97 -1.18
C LYS A 66 -2.68 -21.26 -1.28
N ARG A 67 -2.71 -19.99 -1.56
CA ARG A 67 -1.56 -19.10 -1.59
C ARG A 67 -1.67 -18.10 -0.44
N ASN A 68 -0.71 -18.14 0.48
CA ASN A 68 -0.63 -17.21 1.59
C ASN A 68 0.44 -16.15 1.27
N PRO A 69 0.22 -14.88 1.65
CA PRO A 69 1.21 -13.82 1.48
C PRO A 69 2.31 -13.91 2.56
N MET A 70 3.04 -15.04 2.60
CA MET A 70 4.01 -15.34 3.67
C MET A 70 5.16 -14.34 3.73
N ARG A 71 5.64 -13.87 2.56
CA ARG A 71 6.73 -12.90 2.49
C ARG A 71 6.27 -11.56 3.00
N SER A 72 5.08 -11.11 2.60
CA SER A 72 4.45 -9.88 3.09
C SER A 72 4.14 -9.95 4.59
N GLU A 73 3.71 -11.10 5.11
CA GLU A 73 3.52 -11.31 6.54
C GLU A 73 4.85 -11.21 7.32
N ARG A 74 5.93 -11.75 6.77
CA ARG A 74 7.27 -11.67 7.34
C ARG A 74 7.81 -10.24 7.33
N ILE A 75 7.65 -9.51 6.22
CA ILE A 75 7.97 -8.08 6.13
C ILE A 75 7.24 -7.31 7.24
N ALA A 76 5.92 -7.49 7.37
CA ALA A 76 5.13 -6.79 8.38
C ALA A 76 5.58 -7.11 9.81
N SER A 77 5.94 -8.36 10.09
CA SER A 77 6.36 -8.78 11.44
C SER A 77 7.74 -8.25 11.81
N LEU A 78 8.73 -8.37 10.93
CA LEU A 78 10.08 -7.84 11.14
C LEU A 78 10.10 -6.31 11.21
N SER A 79 9.28 -5.65 10.40
CA SER A 79 9.15 -4.18 10.43
C SER A 79 8.68 -3.68 11.80
N ARG A 80 7.72 -4.36 12.43
CA ARG A 80 7.31 -4.01 13.79
C ARG A 80 8.45 -4.16 14.79
N TYR A 81 9.27 -5.19 14.64
CA TYR A 81 10.44 -5.38 15.47
C TYR A 81 11.40 -4.20 15.34
N VAL A 82 11.80 -3.82 14.14
CA VAL A 82 12.71 -2.68 13.88
C VAL A 82 12.16 -1.36 14.43
N MET A 83 10.86 -1.10 14.22
CA MET A 83 10.23 0.12 14.72
C MET A 83 10.24 0.22 16.25
N ILE A 84 10.04 -0.89 16.96
CA ILE A 84 10.06 -0.93 18.43
C ILE A 84 11.50 -0.90 18.94
N ASP A 85 12.41 -1.61 18.27
CA ASP A 85 13.82 -1.65 18.64
C ASP A 85 14.49 -0.27 18.59
N ALA A 86 14.04 0.63 17.72
CA ALA A 86 14.52 2.02 17.64
C ALA A 86 14.35 2.83 18.95
N LEU A 87 13.55 2.37 19.89
CA LEU A 87 13.42 2.97 21.23
C LEU A 87 14.64 2.67 22.12
N ASN A 88 15.35 1.56 21.90
CA ASN A 88 16.50 1.18 22.72
C ASN A 88 17.59 2.27 22.74
N PRO A 89 18.10 2.76 21.58
CA PRO A 89 19.12 3.81 21.58
C PRO A 89 18.63 5.12 22.19
N ALA A 90 17.33 5.44 22.08
CA ALA A 90 16.77 6.64 22.70
C ALA A 90 16.82 6.57 24.24
N TRP A 91 16.43 5.43 24.80
CA TRP A 91 16.56 5.17 26.23
C TRP A 91 18.02 5.19 26.69
N THR A 92 18.89 4.50 25.96
CA THR A 92 20.32 4.48 26.25
C THR A 92 20.92 5.89 26.26
N ALA A 93 20.59 6.71 25.24
CA ALA A 93 21.09 8.08 25.15
C ALA A 93 20.62 8.96 26.32
N SER A 94 19.37 8.78 26.77
CA SER A 94 18.77 9.58 27.85
C SER A 94 19.30 9.20 29.25
N ALA A 95 19.78 7.97 29.41
CA ALA A 95 20.27 7.45 30.68
C ALA A 95 21.78 7.66 30.92
N GLN A 96 22.51 8.25 29.95
CA GLN A 96 23.94 8.50 30.10
C GLN A 96 24.22 9.51 31.21
N TRP A 97 25.27 9.24 32.01
CA TRP A 97 25.73 10.14 33.06
C TRP A 97 26.91 10.97 32.53
N PHE A 98 26.82 12.27 32.66
CA PHE A 98 27.87 13.20 32.24
C PHE A 98 28.39 12.90 30.81
N GLU A 99 29.58 12.38 30.67
CA GLU A 99 30.15 12.02 29.38
C GLU A 99 29.70 10.65 28.89
N ARG A 100 29.59 9.67 29.79
CA ARG A 100 29.27 8.29 29.46
C ARG A 100 29.00 7.44 30.70
N THR A 101 28.08 6.47 30.57
CA THR A 101 27.97 5.26 31.40
C THR A 101 28.17 4.01 30.55
N LEU A 102 28.70 2.93 31.15
CA LEU A 102 28.99 1.69 30.43
C LEU A 102 27.72 0.86 30.11
N ASP A 103 26.56 1.21 30.65
CA ASP A 103 25.30 0.54 30.37
C ASP A 103 24.88 0.62 28.87
N ASP A 104 25.43 1.58 28.14
CA ASP A 104 25.23 1.69 26.68
C ASP A 104 25.79 0.47 25.93
N SER A 105 26.82 -0.16 26.47
CA SER A 105 27.67 -1.08 25.73
C SER A 105 26.96 -2.36 25.29
N ALA A 106 26.23 -3.02 26.18
CA ALA A 106 25.53 -4.26 25.86
C ALA A 106 24.29 -3.98 25.01
N ASN A 107 23.46 -3.00 25.42
CA ASN A 107 22.21 -2.68 24.71
C ASN A 107 22.46 -2.32 23.23
N LYS A 108 23.37 -1.39 22.95
CA LYS A 108 23.60 -0.96 21.57
C LYS A 108 24.20 -2.05 20.67
N ARG A 109 24.97 -3.00 21.23
CA ARG A 109 25.53 -4.12 20.45
C ARG A 109 24.48 -5.10 19.98
N VAL A 110 23.38 -5.19 20.70
CA VAL A 110 22.22 -5.98 20.31
C VAL A 110 21.30 -5.16 19.40
N SER A 111 20.75 -4.07 19.92
CA SER A 111 19.71 -3.29 19.25
C SER A 111 20.15 -2.73 17.89
N VAL A 112 21.31 -2.07 17.82
CA VAL A 112 21.77 -1.49 16.55
C VAL A 112 22.08 -2.57 15.52
N ALA A 113 22.75 -3.65 15.92
CA ALA A 113 23.11 -4.74 15.01
C ALA A 113 21.85 -5.45 14.49
N GLU A 114 20.91 -5.78 15.38
CA GLU A 114 19.67 -6.46 15.00
C GLU A 114 18.77 -5.59 14.14
N ALA A 115 18.71 -4.27 14.38
CA ALA A 115 17.96 -3.34 13.54
C ALA A 115 18.46 -3.37 12.08
N PHE A 116 19.77 -3.34 11.86
CA PHE A 116 20.34 -3.45 10.52
C PHE A 116 20.08 -4.80 9.88
N LEU A 117 20.34 -5.91 10.59
CA LEU A 117 20.12 -7.25 10.06
C LEU A 117 18.65 -7.53 9.74
N ALA A 118 17.76 -7.09 10.61
CA ALA A 118 16.32 -7.24 10.37
C ALA A 118 15.85 -6.40 9.17
N LEU A 119 16.36 -5.16 9.04
CA LEU A 119 16.00 -4.31 7.91
C LEU A 119 16.56 -4.84 6.60
N ASP A 120 17.77 -5.38 6.58
CA ASP A 120 18.37 -6.02 5.42
C ASP A 120 17.47 -7.17 4.92
N GLY A 121 17.10 -8.08 5.81
CA GLY A 121 16.15 -9.15 5.47
C GLY A 121 14.76 -8.67 5.04
N ILE A 122 14.28 -7.53 5.56
CA ILE A 122 13.04 -6.89 5.10
C ILE A 122 13.19 -6.40 3.65
N LEU A 123 14.31 -5.75 3.33
CA LEU A 123 14.56 -5.20 1.99
C LEU A 123 14.74 -6.30 0.96
N ASP A 124 15.42 -7.40 1.29
CA ASP A 124 15.52 -8.57 0.45
C ASP A 124 14.14 -9.14 0.09
N LEU A 125 13.31 -9.36 1.11
CA LEU A 125 11.93 -9.80 0.90
C LEU A 125 11.12 -8.80 0.07
N TYR A 126 11.32 -7.51 0.32
CA TYR A 126 10.62 -6.43 -0.40
C TYR A 126 10.98 -6.42 -1.88
N ILE A 127 12.27 -6.51 -2.23
CA ILE A 127 12.75 -6.58 -3.61
C ILE A 127 12.18 -7.82 -4.31
N ASN A 128 12.27 -8.98 -3.66
CA ASN A 128 11.73 -10.22 -4.20
C ASN A 128 10.22 -10.13 -4.48
N VAL A 129 9.44 -9.63 -3.52
CA VAL A 129 7.99 -9.47 -3.66
C VAL A 129 7.64 -8.49 -4.78
N THR A 130 8.28 -7.31 -4.81
CA THR A 130 7.96 -6.27 -5.80
C THR A 130 8.37 -6.65 -7.21
N SER A 131 9.45 -7.39 -7.38
CA SER A 131 9.92 -7.86 -8.69
C SER A 131 9.02 -8.93 -9.32
N GLY A 132 8.21 -9.61 -8.52
CA GLY A 132 7.39 -10.73 -8.98
C GLY A 132 5.88 -10.57 -8.75
N LEU A 133 5.39 -9.36 -8.48
CA LEU A 133 3.95 -9.12 -8.25
C LEU A 133 3.09 -9.61 -9.41
N VAL A 134 2.05 -10.35 -9.07
CA VAL A 134 1.04 -10.82 -10.03
C VAL A 134 -0.23 -9.99 -9.87
N VAL A 135 -0.62 -9.30 -10.93
CA VAL A 135 -1.83 -8.46 -10.96
C VAL A 135 -2.91 -9.16 -11.78
N TYR A 136 -4.14 -9.18 -11.28
CA TYR A 136 -5.31 -9.75 -11.95
C TYR A 136 -6.31 -8.66 -12.40
N PRO A 137 -6.08 -8.01 -13.56
CA PRO A 137 -6.90 -6.87 -13.99
C PRO A 137 -8.39 -7.18 -14.11
N LYS A 138 -8.75 -8.40 -14.54
CA LYS A 138 -10.15 -8.81 -14.67
C LYS A 138 -10.87 -8.97 -13.33
N VAL A 139 -10.14 -9.36 -12.28
CA VAL A 139 -10.70 -9.44 -10.93
C VAL A 139 -10.94 -8.02 -10.39
N ILE A 140 -9.97 -7.13 -10.58
CA ILE A 140 -10.08 -5.71 -10.23
C ILE A 140 -11.26 -5.07 -10.95
N GLU A 141 -11.38 -5.27 -12.27
CA GLU A 141 -12.49 -4.76 -13.08
C GLU A 141 -13.83 -5.28 -12.58
N SER A 142 -13.96 -6.59 -12.37
CA SER A 142 -15.20 -7.21 -11.88
C SER A 142 -15.63 -6.65 -10.53
N ARG A 143 -14.68 -6.45 -9.61
CA ARG A 143 -14.94 -5.87 -8.30
C ARG A 143 -15.32 -4.39 -8.41
N LEU A 144 -14.59 -3.62 -9.19
CA LEU A 144 -14.88 -2.21 -9.41
C LEU A 144 -16.28 -2.03 -10.00
N MET A 145 -16.62 -2.83 -11.01
CA MET A 145 -17.94 -2.79 -11.66
C MET A 145 -19.10 -3.23 -10.75
N SER A 146 -18.85 -3.91 -9.64
CA SER A 146 -19.87 -4.18 -8.64
C SER A 146 -20.26 -2.96 -7.81
N GLU A 147 -19.32 -2.03 -7.59
CA GLU A 147 -19.49 -0.83 -6.75
C GLU A 147 -19.69 0.46 -7.57
N LEU A 148 -19.08 0.52 -8.75
CA LEU A 148 -19.09 1.70 -9.61
C LEU A 148 -20.49 2.23 -9.93
N PRO A 149 -21.54 1.42 -10.10
CA PRO A 149 -22.90 1.92 -10.28
C PRO A 149 -23.36 2.88 -9.17
N PHE A 150 -23.02 2.60 -7.92
CA PHE A 150 -23.35 3.48 -6.80
C PHE A 150 -22.51 4.76 -6.80
N MET A 151 -21.23 4.67 -7.18
CA MET A 151 -20.31 5.81 -7.25
C MET A 151 -20.66 6.76 -8.40
N ALA A 152 -21.16 6.21 -9.52
CA ALA A 152 -21.45 6.95 -10.73
C ALA A 152 -22.78 7.73 -10.67
N THR A 153 -23.59 7.56 -9.63
CA THR A 153 -24.93 8.13 -9.53
C THR A 153 -24.98 9.64 -9.69
N GLU A 154 -23.99 10.38 -9.17
CA GLU A 154 -23.90 11.83 -9.33
C GLU A 154 -23.70 12.21 -10.79
N ASN A 155 -22.77 11.56 -11.49
CA ASN A 155 -22.46 11.82 -12.89
C ASN A 155 -23.67 11.49 -13.79
N ILE A 156 -24.33 10.37 -13.54
CA ILE A 156 -25.56 9.98 -14.24
C ILE A 156 -26.65 11.03 -14.04
N MET A 157 -26.86 11.50 -12.80
CA MET A 157 -27.81 12.53 -12.48
C MET A 157 -27.51 13.83 -13.23
N MET A 158 -26.25 14.25 -13.23
CA MET A 158 -25.84 15.50 -13.90
C MET A 158 -26.02 15.43 -15.42
N ASP A 159 -25.80 14.28 -16.03
CA ASP A 159 -26.04 14.09 -17.46
C ASP A 159 -27.54 14.06 -17.79
N ALA A 160 -28.37 13.47 -16.93
CA ALA A 160 -29.82 13.53 -17.06
C ALA A 160 -30.35 14.97 -16.91
N VAL A 161 -29.79 15.77 -15.99
CA VAL A 161 -30.12 17.21 -15.84
C VAL A 161 -29.78 18.00 -17.11
N LYS A 162 -28.62 17.71 -17.74
CA LYS A 162 -28.26 18.35 -19.03
C LYS A 162 -29.26 18.03 -20.15
N LYS A 163 -29.96 16.91 -20.05
CA LYS A 163 -31.02 16.52 -20.97
C LYS A 163 -32.40 17.11 -20.62
N GLY A 164 -32.49 17.90 -19.54
CA GLY A 164 -33.71 18.63 -19.14
C GLY A 164 -34.43 18.03 -17.92
N GLY A 165 -33.85 17.04 -17.26
CA GLY A 165 -34.40 16.46 -16.03
C GLY A 165 -34.32 17.42 -14.83
N ASP A 166 -35.31 17.35 -13.92
CA ASP A 166 -35.28 18.10 -12.67
C ASP A 166 -34.30 17.42 -11.67
N ARG A 167 -33.33 18.21 -11.18
CA ARG A 167 -32.26 17.71 -10.29
C ARG A 167 -32.81 17.12 -9.00
N GLN A 168 -33.85 17.69 -8.41
CA GLN A 168 -34.37 17.21 -7.13
C GLN A 168 -35.17 15.93 -7.31
N ASP A 169 -35.99 15.85 -8.36
CA ASP A 169 -36.73 14.62 -8.70
C ASP A 169 -35.75 13.48 -9.05
N LEU A 170 -34.76 13.75 -9.87
CA LEU A 170 -33.72 12.76 -10.23
C LEU A 170 -32.93 12.27 -9.02
N HIS A 171 -32.58 13.17 -8.09
CA HIS A 171 -31.88 12.78 -6.85
C HIS A 171 -32.74 11.83 -6.00
N GLU A 172 -34.02 12.11 -5.83
CA GLU A 172 -34.91 11.23 -5.06
C GLU A 172 -35.10 9.88 -5.76
N ARG A 173 -35.24 9.86 -7.08
CA ARG A 173 -35.30 8.60 -7.85
C ARG A 173 -34.03 7.76 -7.70
N ILE A 174 -32.86 8.39 -7.81
CA ILE A 174 -31.57 7.72 -7.56
C ILE A 174 -31.53 7.14 -6.16
N ARG A 175 -31.96 7.88 -5.15
CA ARG A 175 -32.03 7.38 -3.77
C ARG A 175 -32.89 6.13 -3.69
N VAL A 176 -34.09 6.14 -4.25
CA VAL A 176 -35.03 4.99 -4.24
C VAL A 176 -34.41 3.80 -4.97
N HIS A 177 -33.90 3.99 -6.19
CA HIS A 177 -33.28 2.92 -6.98
C HIS A 177 -32.04 2.35 -6.31
N SER A 178 -31.18 3.23 -5.71
CA SER A 178 -29.98 2.79 -5.00
C SER A 178 -30.30 1.97 -3.76
N MET A 179 -31.31 2.35 -2.98
CA MET A 179 -31.75 1.57 -1.82
C MET A 179 -32.29 0.20 -2.22
N ALA A 180 -33.06 0.14 -3.29
CA ALA A 180 -33.58 -1.12 -3.80
C ALA A 180 -32.48 -2.04 -4.36
N ALA A 181 -31.53 -1.50 -5.11
CA ALA A 181 -30.36 -2.24 -5.59
C ALA A 181 -29.45 -2.71 -4.42
N ALA A 182 -29.24 -1.86 -3.42
CA ALA A 182 -28.49 -2.22 -2.22
C ALA A 182 -29.15 -3.37 -1.44
N GLN A 183 -30.50 -3.44 -1.41
CA GLN A 183 -31.24 -4.56 -0.83
C GLN A 183 -30.95 -5.87 -1.58
N VAL A 184 -30.97 -5.85 -2.90
CA VAL A 184 -30.62 -7.01 -3.73
C VAL A 184 -29.19 -7.48 -3.45
N VAL A 185 -28.23 -6.56 -3.43
CA VAL A 185 -26.81 -6.91 -3.19
C VAL A 185 -26.58 -7.42 -1.77
N LYS A 186 -27.10 -6.71 -0.74
CA LYS A 186 -26.73 -6.97 0.66
C LYS A 186 -27.59 -8.03 1.34
N ALA A 187 -28.89 -8.05 1.06
CA ALA A 187 -29.80 -8.99 1.71
C ALA A 187 -30.01 -10.28 0.91
N GLU A 188 -29.96 -10.22 -0.41
CA GLU A 188 -30.25 -11.36 -1.28
C GLU A 188 -28.97 -11.97 -1.90
N GLY A 189 -27.80 -11.29 -1.76
CA GLY A 189 -26.56 -11.74 -2.38
C GLY A 189 -26.58 -11.66 -3.92
N GLY A 190 -27.50 -10.88 -4.47
CA GLY A 190 -27.69 -10.72 -5.90
C GLY A 190 -26.69 -9.77 -6.53
N LYS A 191 -26.74 -9.65 -7.86
CA LYS A 191 -25.91 -8.68 -8.60
C LYS A 191 -26.52 -7.29 -8.49
N ASN A 192 -25.66 -6.28 -8.52
CA ASN A 192 -26.07 -4.87 -8.55
C ASN A 192 -26.86 -4.59 -9.84
N ASP A 193 -28.13 -4.29 -9.71
CA ASP A 193 -29.06 -3.99 -10.80
C ASP A 193 -29.41 -2.50 -10.93
N LEU A 194 -28.68 -1.62 -10.23
CA LEU A 194 -28.97 -0.18 -10.20
C LEU A 194 -29.04 0.44 -11.60
N ILE A 195 -28.14 0.06 -12.49
CA ILE A 195 -28.10 0.59 -13.85
C ILE A 195 -29.35 0.20 -14.65
N ASP A 196 -29.80 -1.04 -14.49
CA ASP A 196 -31.02 -1.51 -15.14
C ASP A 196 -32.26 -0.76 -14.63
N ARG A 197 -32.32 -0.48 -13.33
CA ARG A 197 -33.40 0.32 -12.71
C ARG A 197 -33.41 1.75 -13.23
N ILE A 198 -32.24 2.43 -13.28
CA ILE A 198 -32.12 3.79 -13.78
C ILE A 198 -32.46 3.85 -15.28
N ALA A 199 -31.97 2.90 -16.08
CA ALA A 199 -32.24 2.85 -17.51
C ALA A 199 -33.72 2.58 -17.83
N ALA A 200 -34.44 1.90 -16.95
CA ALA A 200 -35.87 1.65 -17.07
C ALA A 200 -36.76 2.84 -16.63
N ASP A 201 -36.19 3.83 -15.93
CA ASP A 201 -36.90 5.01 -15.45
C ASP A 201 -36.85 6.14 -16.49
N PRO A 202 -37.99 6.47 -17.14
CA PRO A 202 -38.02 7.48 -18.22
C PRO A 202 -37.64 8.89 -17.77
N ALA A 203 -37.64 9.18 -16.46
CA ALA A 203 -37.25 10.49 -15.94
C ALA A 203 -35.79 10.83 -16.23
N PHE A 204 -34.90 9.84 -16.38
CA PHE A 204 -33.50 10.06 -16.70
C PHE A 204 -33.24 10.40 -18.17
N MET A 205 -34.15 10.08 -19.06
CA MET A 205 -34.01 10.35 -20.53
C MET A 205 -32.67 9.82 -21.09
N MET A 206 -32.16 8.72 -20.53
CA MET A 206 -30.89 8.12 -20.91
C MET A 206 -31.09 6.65 -21.28
N THR A 207 -30.40 6.21 -22.33
CA THR A 207 -30.31 4.78 -22.64
C THR A 207 -29.31 4.09 -21.72
N LYS A 208 -29.41 2.76 -21.65
CA LYS A 208 -28.44 1.95 -20.88
C LYS A 208 -27.01 2.17 -21.37
N GLU A 209 -26.83 2.28 -22.69
CA GLU A 209 -25.52 2.52 -23.31
C GLU A 209 -24.91 3.87 -22.89
N GLU A 210 -25.75 4.91 -22.82
CA GLU A 210 -25.32 6.23 -22.35
C GLU A 210 -24.91 6.19 -20.87
N ILE A 211 -25.66 5.48 -20.03
CA ILE A 211 -25.33 5.30 -18.60
C ILE A 211 -24.03 4.51 -18.44
N LEU A 212 -23.86 3.42 -19.19
CA LEU A 212 -22.62 2.65 -19.18
C LEU A 212 -21.41 3.47 -19.65
N ALA A 213 -21.60 4.41 -20.59
CA ALA A 213 -20.53 5.30 -21.03
C ALA A 213 -20.04 6.26 -19.95
N VAL A 214 -20.89 6.63 -18.99
CA VAL A 214 -20.52 7.43 -17.82
C VAL A 214 -19.65 6.65 -16.85
N MET A 215 -19.85 5.34 -16.76
CA MET A 215 -19.20 4.44 -15.79
C MET A 215 -17.83 3.91 -16.24
N LYS A 216 -17.12 4.63 -17.10
CA LYS A 216 -15.75 4.26 -17.44
C LYS A 216 -14.83 4.45 -16.23
N PRO A 217 -14.10 3.41 -15.77
CA PRO A 217 -13.25 3.49 -14.59
C PRO A 217 -12.26 4.64 -14.61
N GLU A 218 -11.76 5.00 -15.80
CA GLU A 218 -10.78 6.08 -16.02
C GLU A 218 -11.31 7.46 -15.57
N ASN A 219 -12.63 7.63 -15.54
CA ASN A 219 -13.26 8.87 -15.09
C ASN A 219 -13.26 9.03 -13.55
N TYR A 220 -12.91 7.97 -12.80
CA TYR A 220 -12.99 7.93 -11.34
C TYR A 220 -11.65 7.79 -10.63
N VAL A 221 -10.55 7.72 -11.37
CA VAL A 221 -9.19 7.57 -10.80
C VAL A 221 -8.52 8.91 -10.46
N GLY A 222 -9.16 10.03 -10.81
CA GLY A 222 -8.65 11.38 -10.58
C GLY A 222 -7.26 11.57 -11.21
N ARG A 223 -6.33 12.15 -10.45
CA ARG A 223 -4.95 12.40 -10.90
C ARG A 223 -3.97 11.27 -10.55
N ALA A 224 -4.44 10.12 -10.05
CA ALA A 224 -3.54 9.05 -9.61
C ALA A 224 -2.53 8.59 -10.69
N PRO A 225 -2.93 8.35 -11.96
CA PRO A 225 -1.96 8.00 -13.01
C PRO A 225 -0.92 9.10 -13.26
N GLN A 226 -1.37 10.35 -13.32
CA GLN A 226 -0.49 11.49 -13.54
C GLN A 226 0.49 11.69 -12.38
N GLN A 227 0.00 11.64 -11.14
CA GLN A 227 0.85 11.76 -9.95
C GLN A 227 1.90 10.67 -9.88
N THR A 228 1.55 9.44 -10.28
CA THR A 228 2.51 8.33 -10.34
C THR A 228 3.59 8.60 -11.39
N ALA A 229 3.20 9.04 -12.60
CA ALA A 229 4.16 9.36 -13.66
C ALA A 229 5.08 10.52 -13.27
N ASP A 230 4.52 11.60 -12.70
CA ASP A 230 5.27 12.77 -12.25
C ASP A 230 6.28 12.36 -11.17
N PHE A 231 5.85 11.59 -10.16
CA PHE A 231 6.73 11.11 -9.09
C PHE A 231 7.87 10.22 -9.60
N LEU A 232 7.58 9.30 -10.51
CA LEU A 232 8.60 8.46 -11.11
C LEU A 232 9.62 9.29 -11.89
N ASN A 233 9.17 10.23 -12.71
CA ASN A 233 10.04 11.03 -13.58
C ASN A 233 10.83 12.11 -12.84
N GLU A 234 10.20 12.77 -11.86
CA GLU A 234 10.79 13.93 -11.19
C GLU A 234 11.60 13.54 -9.93
N VAL A 235 11.26 12.42 -9.29
CA VAL A 235 11.88 12.03 -8.00
C VAL A 235 12.65 10.71 -8.13
N ILE A 236 12.01 9.65 -8.62
CA ILE A 236 12.60 8.31 -8.56
C ILE A 236 13.69 8.11 -9.62
N ASN A 237 13.38 8.40 -10.89
CA ASN A 237 14.36 8.18 -11.97
C ASN A 237 15.67 8.95 -11.77
N PRO A 238 15.69 10.22 -11.33
CA PRO A 238 16.94 10.91 -11.03
C PRO A 238 17.78 10.24 -9.93
N ILE A 239 17.13 9.63 -8.92
CA ILE A 239 17.83 8.89 -7.86
C ILE A 239 18.42 7.60 -8.43
N LEU A 240 17.64 6.84 -9.20
CA LEU A 240 18.11 5.61 -9.82
C LEU A 240 19.27 5.86 -10.81
N ASP A 241 19.20 6.94 -11.58
CA ASP A 241 20.27 7.33 -12.51
C ASP A 241 21.56 7.72 -11.78
N ALA A 242 21.44 8.37 -10.63
CA ALA A 242 22.61 8.74 -9.81
C ALA A 242 23.27 7.52 -9.15
N GLU A 243 22.49 6.50 -8.81
CA GLU A 243 22.93 5.31 -8.08
C GLU A 243 22.91 4.04 -8.95
N LYS A 244 22.99 4.19 -10.26
CA LYS A 244 22.87 3.08 -11.24
C LYS A 244 23.86 1.93 -10.98
N ASP A 245 25.03 2.23 -10.43
CA ASP A 245 26.05 1.22 -10.12
C ASP A 245 25.69 0.32 -8.93
N LEU A 246 24.67 0.72 -8.15
CA LEU A 246 24.11 -0.04 -7.02
C LEU A 246 22.86 -0.84 -7.40
N LEU A 247 22.37 -0.71 -8.64
CA LEU A 247 21.18 -1.42 -9.10
C LEU A 247 21.51 -2.85 -9.56
N GLY A 248 20.47 -3.69 -9.63
CA GLY A 248 20.62 -5.06 -10.17
C GLY A 248 21.07 -6.08 -9.12
N ILE A 249 20.86 -5.79 -7.84
CA ILE A 249 21.04 -6.79 -6.78
C ILE A 249 20.02 -7.91 -6.99
N ASP A 250 20.53 -9.11 -7.26
CA ASP A 250 19.70 -10.32 -7.36
C ASP A 250 19.55 -10.91 -5.96
N VAL A 251 18.32 -11.08 -5.52
CA VAL A 251 18.00 -11.58 -4.18
C VAL A 251 17.45 -12.99 -4.30
N GLU A 252 18.27 -13.99 -3.90
CA GLU A 252 17.79 -15.35 -3.74
C GLU A 252 17.20 -15.54 -2.33
N ILE A 253 15.92 -15.88 -2.28
CA ILE A 253 15.25 -16.23 -1.03
C ILE A 253 15.08 -17.75 -0.99
N ASN A 254 15.83 -18.41 -0.11
CA ASN A 254 15.63 -19.83 0.20
C ASN A 254 14.53 -19.95 1.26
N VAL A 255 13.32 -20.37 0.84
CA VAL A 255 12.15 -20.58 1.71
C VAL A 255 11.83 -22.06 1.82
#